data_5ef8fde477412dfa50bda57ce44b7436
#
_entry.id   5ef8fde477412dfa50bda57ce44b7436
#
_cell.length_a   1.000
_cell.length_b   1.000
_cell.length_c   1.000
_cell.angle_alpha   90.00
_cell.angle_beta   90.00
_cell.angle_gamma   90.00
#
_symmetry.space_group_name_H-M   'P 1'
#
loop_
_entity.id
_entity.type
_entity.pdbx_description
1 polymer ?
#
loop_
_entity_poly.entity_id
_entity_poly.type
_entity_poly.pdbx_seq_one_letter_code
_entity_poly.pdbx_strand_id
1 'polypeptide(L)'
;MEIAPLTATAKYVGVRGNDISVVVTALSSPEGSFEVSTVVDGEIKDQQTAKTVEELAANSWVDWSGTGALTANVGTALTGGEDGVVAASAYSAFLTAIEPYKFDVLIYDGADNTARTAMESFIKRVNTETGRYSQLVESGSTNPDTRYIVNVDSGAVLDDGTTLTPQQVCWWAGGALAAATYGEDLTNAVYPNAVDISPRLTHSQYVDAINSGKFVLNADDGTVRVEYDINSLVTYTSETGEVYRYNRTMRLCNTIANDLYSQFSKNYVGIVDNTDAGRMEYKSAVVKYLTQLQASGGIQNFDGETDVTVEKGDAKDAVLITLAIEAVGSTNKIYITLDVA
;
A
#
# COMPACT_ATOMS: atom_id res chain seq x y z
N MET A 1 23.75 -13.97 -21.67
CA MET A 1 23.41 -14.96 -22.71
C MET A 1 24.43 -14.82 -23.83
N GLU A 2 25.00 -15.93 -24.29
CA GLU A 2 25.91 -15.94 -25.41
C GLU A 2 25.33 -16.81 -26.54
N ILE A 3 25.16 -16.22 -27.71
CA ILE A 3 24.87 -16.92 -28.97
C ILE A 3 25.97 -16.48 -29.92
N ALA A 4 27.07 -17.20 -29.96
CA ALA A 4 28.22 -16.75 -30.74
C ALA A 4 27.83 -16.34 -32.17
N PRO A 5 28.22 -15.15 -32.65
CA PRO A 5 29.07 -14.15 -31.98
C PRO A 5 28.35 -13.09 -31.10
N LEU A 6 27.01 -13.18 -30.94
CA LEU A 6 26.21 -12.23 -30.21
C LEU A 6 26.16 -12.54 -28.70
N THR A 7 26.44 -11.56 -27.86
CA THR A 7 26.19 -11.59 -26.43
C THR A 7 25.17 -10.53 -26.07
N ALA A 8 24.10 -10.95 -25.40
CA ALA A 8 23.08 -10.06 -24.84
C ALA A 8 23.18 -10.03 -23.31
N THR A 9 23.26 -8.84 -22.77
CA THR A 9 23.31 -8.62 -21.30
C THR A 9 22.09 -7.79 -20.89
N ALA A 10 21.36 -8.25 -19.86
CA ALA A 10 20.25 -7.47 -19.32
C ALA A 10 20.76 -6.10 -18.82
N LYS A 11 20.05 -5.04 -19.15
CA LYS A 11 20.43 -3.67 -18.80
C LYS A 11 20.33 -3.41 -17.31
N TYR A 12 19.43 -4.12 -16.64
CA TYR A 12 19.21 -4.03 -15.20
C TYR A 12 19.53 -5.38 -14.54
N VAL A 13 20.22 -5.34 -13.43
CA VAL A 13 20.56 -6.53 -12.61
C VAL A 13 19.29 -7.05 -11.92
N GLY A 14 19.28 -8.36 -11.61
CA GLY A 14 18.18 -9.00 -10.90
C GLY A 14 17.67 -10.25 -11.60
N VAL A 15 16.88 -11.04 -10.90
CA VAL A 15 16.26 -12.28 -11.42
C VAL A 15 15.39 -12.02 -12.65
N ARG A 16 14.79 -10.82 -12.72
CA ARG A 16 13.94 -10.40 -13.83
C ARG A 16 14.65 -10.42 -15.19
N GLY A 17 15.98 -10.27 -15.21
CA GLY A 17 16.77 -10.42 -16.42
C GLY A 17 16.63 -11.79 -17.07
N ASN A 18 16.30 -12.84 -16.32
CA ASN A 18 16.15 -14.20 -16.83
C ASN A 18 14.84 -14.40 -17.65
N ASP A 19 13.87 -13.50 -17.52
CA ASP A 19 12.61 -13.52 -18.27
C ASP A 19 12.75 -12.89 -19.67
N ILE A 20 13.93 -12.32 -19.96
CA ILE A 20 14.25 -11.77 -21.27
C ILE A 20 14.77 -12.88 -22.16
N SER A 21 14.25 -12.99 -23.38
CA SER A 21 14.78 -13.86 -24.40
C SER A 21 15.09 -13.11 -25.69
N VAL A 22 16.08 -13.61 -26.44
CA VAL A 22 16.48 -13.05 -27.72
C VAL A 22 16.26 -14.07 -28.82
N VAL A 23 15.50 -13.65 -29.84
CA VAL A 23 15.21 -14.44 -31.05
C VAL A 23 15.94 -13.80 -32.23
N VAL A 24 16.68 -14.60 -33.01
CA VAL A 24 17.36 -14.13 -34.22
C VAL A 24 16.85 -14.94 -35.42
N THR A 25 16.08 -14.30 -36.28
CA THR A 25 15.45 -14.93 -37.46
C THR A 25 16.14 -14.46 -38.74
N ALA A 26 16.56 -15.39 -39.59
CA ALA A 26 17.13 -15.05 -40.89
C ALA A 26 16.03 -14.49 -41.84
N LEU A 27 16.31 -13.38 -42.49
CA LEU A 27 15.42 -12.77 -43.45
C LEU A 27 15.79 -13.24 -44.88
N SER A 28 14.76 -13.45 -45.71
CA SER A 28 14.95 -13.78 -47.10
C SER A 28 15.36 -12.57 -47.98
N SER A 29 15.07 -11.38 -47.50
CA SER A 29 15.43 -10.11 -48.15
C SER A 29 15.55 -8.99 -47.12
N PRO A 30 16.64 -8.20 -47.10
CA PRO A 30 17.86 -8.37 -47.93
C PRO A 30 18.65 -9.63 -47.53
N GLU A 31 19.29 -10.27 -48.50
CA GLU A 31 20.06 -11.47 -48.26
C GLU A 31 21.19 -11.26 -47.19
N GLY A 32 21.31 -12.20 -46.29
CA GLY A 32 22.27 -12.14 -45.17
C GLY A 32 21.84 -11.18 -44.03
N SER A 33 20.60 -10.69 -44.01
CA SER A 33 20.06 -9.91 -42.92
C SER A 33 19.30 -10.80 -41.92
N PHE A 34 19.26 -10.37 -40.68
CA PHE A 34 18.55 -11.04 -39.60
C PHE A 34 17.63 -10.03 -38.90
N GLU A 35 16.49 -10.51 -38.45
CA GLU A 35 15.62 -9.82 -37.52
C GLU A 35 15.99 -10.28 -36.11
N VAL A 36 16.36 -9.35 -35.26
CA VAL A 36 16.69 -9.60 -33.83
C VAL A 36 15.59 -9.03 -32.97
N SER A 37 14.87 -9.91 -32.28
CA SER A 37 13.76 -9.54 -31.42
C SER A 37 14.15 -9.75 -29.96
N THR A 38 13.90 -8.73 -29.11
CA THR A 38 13.96 -8.84 -27.66
C THR A 38 12.55 -9.12 -27.14
N VAL A 39 12.35 -10.26 -26.53
CA VAL A 39 11.07 -10.75 -26.01
C VAL A 39 11.09 -10.74 -24.50
N VAL A 40 10.05 -10.17 -23.88
CA VAL A 40 9.87 -10.11 -22.42
C VAL A 40 8.43 -10.51 -22.12
N ASP A 41 8.22 -11.46 -21.23
CA ASP A 41 6.90 -12.02 -20.89
C ASP A 41 6.11 -12.55 -22.11
N GLY A 42 6.82 -13.11 -23.11
CA GLY A 42 6.22 -13.58 -24.33
C GLY A 42 5.86 -12.49 -25.35
N GLU A 43 6.09 -11.21 -25.06
CA GLU A 43 5.84 -10.10 -25.95
C GLU A 43 7.13 -9.53 -26.55
N ILE A 44 7.11 -9.21 -27.84
CA ILE A 44 8.21 -8.53 -28.51
C ILE A 44 8.25 -7.08 -28.03
N LYS A 45 9.31 -6.69 -27.34
CA LYS A 45 9.51 -5.33 -26.83
C LYS A 45 10.43 -4.48 -27.68
N ASP A 46 11.28 -5.10 -28.49
CA ASP A 46 12.15 -4.43 -29.45
C ASP A 46 12.43 -5.36 -30.62
N GLN A 47 12.58 -4.81 -31.82
CA GLN A 47 12.83 -5.55 -33.03
C GLN A 47 13.73 -4.74 -33.96
N GLN A 48 14.84 -5.32 -34.38
CA GLN A 48 15.86 -4.67 -35.20
C GLN A 48 16.27 -5.57 -36.38
N THR A 49 16.62 -4.96 -37.48
CA THR A 49 17.19 -5.67 -38.63
C THR A 49 18.66 -5.33 -38.74
N ALA A 50 19.53 -6.34 -38.72
CA ALA A 50 20.97 -6.18 -38.82
C ALA A 50 21.62 -7.38 -39.55
N LYS A 51 22.84 -7.22 -40.04
CA LYS A 51 23.67 -8.30 -40.60
C LYS A 51 24.72 -8.75 -39.61
N THR A 52 25.23 -7.81 -38.80
CA THR A 52 26.31 -8.06 -37.85
C THR A 52 25.89 -7.54 -36.47
N VAL A 53 26.62 -7.99 -35.43
CA VAL A 53 26.37 -7.58 -34.05
C VAL A 53 26.58 -6.08 -33.86
N GLU A 54 27.58 -5.51 -34.56
CA GLU A 54 27.94 -4.10 -34.46
C GLU A 54 26.85 -3.14 -35.00
N GLU A 55 25.95 -3.64 -35.83
CA GLU A 55 24.82 -2.87 -36.37
C GLU A 55 23.65 -2.77 -35.38
N LEU A 56 23.65 -3.59 -34.29
CA LEU A 56 22.58 -3.57 -33.29
C LEU A 56 22.70 -2.35 -32.38
N ALA A 57 21.62 -1.61 -32.24
CA ALA A 57 21.49 -0.52 -31.27
C ALA A 57 21.02 -1.06 -29.92
N ALA A 58 21.54 -0.53 -28.82
CA ALA A 58 21.05 -0.84 -27.47
C ALA A 58 19.58 -0.41 -27.36
N ASN A 59 18.78 -1.27 -26.72
CA ASN A 59 17.38 -0.98 -26.45
C ASN A 59 17.14 -0.76 -24.94
N SER A 60 15.89 -0.68 -24.50
CA SER A 60 15.55 -0.45 -23.10
C SER A 60 15.77 -1.67 -22.18
N TRP A 61 16.02 -2.86 -22.74
CA TRP A 61 16.06 -4.13 -22.02
C TRP A 61 17.43 -4.80 -22.00
N VAL A 62 18.16 -4.69 -23.11
CA VAL A 62 19.47 -5.37 -23.28
C VAL A 62 20.49 -4.45 -23.89
N ASP A 63 21.74 -4.69 -23.52
CA ASP A 63 22.94 -4.20 -24.18
C ASP A 63 23.57 -5.34 -25.00
N TRP A 64 23.97 -5.01 -26.23
CA TRP A 64 24.58 -5.95 -27.17
C TRP A 64 26.09 -5.87 -27.14
N SER A 65 26.75 -7.02 -27.23
CA SER A 65 28.21 -7.10 -27.38
C SER A 65 28.59 -8.32 -28.21
N GLY A 66 29.79 -8.28 -28.76
CA GLY A 66 30.29 -9.25 -29.71
C GLY A 66 30.64 -8.61 -31.05
N THR A 67 31.20 -9.39 -31.99
CA THR A 67 31.59 -8.91 -33.32
C THR A 67 31.36 -9.99 -34.39
N GLY A 68 30.92 -9.58 -35.57
CA GLY A 68 30.76 -10.45 -36.73
C GLY A 68 29.32 -10.74 -37.14
N ALA A 69 29.14 -11.64 -38.10
CA ALA A 69 27.82 -11.94 -38.68
C ALA A 69 26.90 -12.64 -37.68
N LEU A 70 25.64 -12.21 -37.64
CA LEU A 70 24.59 -12.82 -36.80
C LEU A 70 24.31 -14.27 -37.23
N THR A 71 23.88 -15.08 -36.29
CA THR A 71 23.44 -16.46 -36.50
C THR A 71 22.04 -16.66 -35.99
N ALA A 72 21.17 -17.30 -36.78
CA ALA A 72 19.80 -17.55 -36.40
C ALA A 72 19.68 -18.43 -35.15
N ASN A 73 18.73 -18.09 -34.27
CA ASN A 73 18.34 -18.92 -33.13
C ASN A 73 16.82 -18.83 -32.93
N VAL A 74 16.26 -19.85 -32.29
CA VAL A 74 14.80 -19.98 -32.06
C VAL A 74 14.30 -19.33 -30.77
N GLY A 75 15.16 -18.56 -30.10
CA GLY A 75 14.89 -17.94 -28.82
C GLY A 75 15.76 -18.53 -27.71
N THR A 76 16.59 -17.69 -27.11
CA THR A 76 17.47 -18.07 -26.00
C THR A 76 17.25 -17.07 -24.88
N ALA A 77 16.85 -17.59 -23.69
CA ALA A 77 16.66 -16.77 -22.50
C ALA A 77 18.02 -16.32 -21.95
N LEU A 78 18.07 -15.11 -21.38
CA LEU A 78 19.18 -14.68 -20.57
C LEU A 78 19.21 -15.53 -19.28
N THR A 79 20.37 -15.69 -18.70
CA THR A 79 20.57 -16.52 -17.50
C THR A 79 21.58 -15.85 -16.56
N GLY A 80 21.57 -16.28 -15.29
CA GLY A 80 22.51 -15.78 -14.28
C GLY A 80 22.08 -14.47 -13.62
N GLY A 81 20.85 -14.03 -13.86
CA GLY A 81 20.26 -12.94 -13.09
C GLY A 81 19.94 -13.42 -11.68
N GLU A 82 20.42 -12.71 -10.67
CA GLU A 82 20.15 -12.98 -9.26
C GLU A 82 19.79 -11.66 -8.56
N ASP A 83 18.82 -11.73 -7.68
CA ASP A 83 18.50 -10.59 -6.82
C ASP A 83 19.52 -10.51 -5.70
N GLY A 84 19.98 -9.31 -5.43
CA GLY A 84 20.91 -9.06 -4.34
C GLY A 84 20.27 -9.31 -2.98
N VAL A 85 21.08 -9.66 -1.99
CA VAL A 85 20.63 -9.72 -0.59
C VAL A 85 20.41 -8.30 -0.09
N VAL A 86 19.18 -7.98 0.33
CA VAL A 86 18.87 -6.71 0.97
C VAL A 86 19.38 -6.74 2.40
N ALA A 87 20.41 -5.95 2.71
CA ALA A 87 20.91 -5.84 4.07
C ALA A 87 19.91 -5.14 4.98
N ALA A 88 19.86 -5.53 6.26
CA ALA A 88 18.99 -4.88 7.27
C ALA A 88 19.22 -3.36 7.35
N SER A 89 20.44 -2.89 7.11
CA SER A 89 20.77 -1.46 7.04
C SER A 89 20.07 -0.71 5.92
N ALA A 90 19.69 -1.37 4.82
CA ALA A 90 18.96 -0.75 3.72
C ALA A 90 17.53 -0.38 4.15
N TYR A 91 16.87 -1.23 4.94
CA TYR A 91 15.55 -0.90 5.51
C TYR A 91 15.64 0.28 6.48
N SER A 92 16.66 0.32 7.34
CA SER A 92 16.86 1.46 8.25
C SER A 92 17.15 2.76 7.50
N ALA A 93 17.96 2.71 6.44
CA ALA A 93 18.23 3.84 5.57
C ALA A 93 16.97 4.33 4.85
N PHE A 94 16.15 3.41 4.34
CA PHE A 94 14.86 3.71 3.73
C PHE A 94 13.92 4.41 4.71
N LEU A 95 13.74 3.88 5.93
CA LEU A 95 12.88 4.49 6.95
C LEU A 95 13.34 5.90 7.34
N THR A 96 14.65 6.10 7.45
CA THR A 96 15.21 7.44 7.68
C THR A 96 14.94 8.38 6.52
N ALA A 97 15.04 7.89 5.29
CA ALA A 97 14.82 8.70 4.09
C ALA A 97 13.37 9.10 3.88
N ILE A 98 12.40 8.24 4.24
CA ILE A 98 10.97 8.54 4.06
C ILE A 98 10.37 9.36 5.21
N GLU A 99 10.98 9.38 6.39
CA GLU A 99 10.44 10.07 7.56
C GLU A 99 10.11 11.56 7.34
N PRO A 100 10.89 12.35 6.58
CA PRO A 100 10.54 13.75 6.29
C PRO A 100 9.31 13.92 5.39
N TYR A 101 8.90 12.86 4.66
CA TYR A 101 7.81 12.94 3.68
C TYR A 101 6.47 12.57 4.30
N LYS A 102 5.40 13.13 3.74
CA LYS A 102 4.02 12.75 4.09
C LYS A 102 3.61 11.55 3.24
N PHE A 103 3.04 10.55 3.88
CA PHE A 103 2.42 9.39 3.25
C PHE A 103 1.24 8.92 4.11
N ASP A 104 0.21 8.36 3.49
CA ASP A 104 -0.97 7.84 4.19
C ASP A 104 -0.79 6.36 4.55
N VAL A 105 -0.13 5.61 3.67
CA VAL A 105 0.10 4.18 3.84
C VAL A 105 1.55 3.83 3.51
N LEU A 106 2.18 3.04 4.37
CA LEU A 106 3.43 2.34 4.14
C LEU A 106 3.12 0.88 3.89
N ILE A 107 3.72 0.27 2.86
CA ILE A 107 3.53 -1.14 2.54
C ILE A 107 4.85 -1.88 2.78
N TYR A 108 4.78 -3.03 3.48
CA TYR A 108 5.87 -3.97 3.59
C TYR A 108 5.44 -5.33 3.03
N ASP A 109 6.02 -5.73 1.93
CA ASP A 109 5.77 -6.97 1.21
C ASP A 109 6.80 -8.06 1.45
N GLY A 110 7.78 -7.79 2.33
CA GLY A 110 8.86 -8.70 2.64
C GLY A 110 8.49 -9.79 3.65
N ALA A 111 9.31 -10.85 3.69
CA ALA A 111 9.19 -11.95 4.65
C ALA A 111 10.16 -11.85 5.84
N ASP A 112 11.09 -10.90 5.84
CA ASP A 112 12.08 -10.73 6.91
C ASP A 112 11.44 -10.14 8.16
N ASN A 113 11.48 -10.90 9.27
CA ASN A 113 10.88 -10.48 10.54
C ASN A 113 11.60 -9.30 11.19
N THR A 114 12.90 -9.14 10.96
CA THR A 114 13.67 -8.02 11.52
C THR A 114 13.28 -6.72 10.82
N ALA A 115 13.18 -6.74 9.51
CA ALA A 115 12.69 -5.62 8.71
C ALA A 115 11.25 -5.26 9.09
N ARG A 116 10.36 -6.26 9.23
CA ARG A 116 8.97 -6.06 9.66
C ARG A 116 8.90 -5.35 11.00
N THR A 117 9.62 -5.83 12.02
CA THR A 117 9.66 -5.21 13.36
C THR A 117 10.18 -3.76 13.29
N ALA A 118 11.13 -3.46 12.40
CA ALA A 118 11.59 -2.10 12.18
C ALA A 118 10.50 -1.20 11.57
N MET A 119 9.74 -1.71 10.58
CA MET A 119 8.59 -1.00 9.98
C MET A 119 7.48 -0.75 11.01
N GLU A 120 7.13 -1.77 11.81
CA GLU A 120 6.14 -1.66 12.90
C GLU A 120 6.55 -0.61 13.95
N SER A 121 7.82 -0.63 14.36
CA SER A 121 8.36 0.34 15.33
C SER A 121 8.36 1.75 14.75
N PHE A 122 8.74 1.90 13.49
CA PHE A 122 8.74 3.16 12.77
C PHE A 122 7.34 3.75 12.67
N ILE A 123 6.34 2.99 12.22
CA ILE A 123 4.98 3.51 12.07
C ILE A 123 4.36 3.89 13.42
N LYS A 124 4.60 3.11 14.48
CA LYS A 124 4.17 3.46 15.84
C LYS A 124 4.80 4.79 16.30
N ARG A 125 6.11 4.95 16.12
CA ARG A 125 6.83 6.17 16.49
C ARG A 125 6.36 7.40 15.71
N VAL A 126 6.23 7.29 14.39
CA VAL A 126 5.75 8.41 13.55
C VAL A 126 4.37 8.88 14.00
N ASN A 127 3.44 7.96 14.27
CA ASN A 127 2.10 8.31 14.73
C ASN A 127 2.06 8.91 16.14
N THR A 128 3.01 8.58 17.04
CA THR A 128 3.00 9.04 18.43
C THR A 128 3.86 10.26 18.68
N GLU A 129 4.93 10.45 17.91
CA GLU A 129 5.94 11.48 18.20
C GLU A 129 5.94 12.65 17.19
N THR A 130 5.58 12.39 15.91
CA THR A 130 5.74 13.41 14.87
C THR A 130 4.46 14.18 14.54
N GLY A 131 3.30 13.75 15.06
CA GLY A 131 2.00 14.34 14.74
C GLY A 131 1.56 14.13 13.29
N ARG A 132 2.14 13.12 12.62
CA ARG A 132 1.76 12.68 11.27
C ARG A 132 1.16 11.30 11.37
N TYR A 133 -0.03 11.13 10.82
CA TYR A 133 -0.82 9.92 10.99
C TYR A 133 -0.89 9.14 9.69
N SER A 134 -0.46 7.88 9.76
CA SER A 134 -0.40 6.95 8.63
C SER A 134 -0.54 5.51 9.12
N GLN A 135 -0.77 4.55 8.21
CA GLN A 135 -0.87 3.14 8.54
C GLN A 135 0.19 2.31 7.81
N LEU A 136 0.61 1.20 8.43
CA LEU A 136 1.43 0.17 7.81
C LEU A 136 0.52 -0.97 7.35
N VAL A 137 0.71 -1.43 6.11
CA VAL A 137 0.11 -2.66 5.59
C VAL A 137 1.22 -3.69 5.42
N GLU A 138 1.05 -4.81 6.08
CA GLU A 138 2.03 -5.89 6.09
C GLU A 138 1.36 -7.25 6.20
N SER A 139 2.13 -8.33 6.10
CA SER A 139 1.65 -9.70 6.30
C SER A 139 2.62 -10.51 7.14
N GLY A 140 2.08 -11.48 7.87
CA GLY A 140 2.87 -12.46 8.63
C GLY A 140 3.29 -11.99 10.04
N SER A 141 2.81 -10.84 10.52
CA SER A 141 2.94 -10.47 11.91
C SER A 141 2.06 -11.35 12.80
N THR A 142 2.59 -11.79 13.94
CA THR A 142 1.88 -12.71 14.82
C THR A 142 0.76 -12.02 15.58
N ASN A 143 1.03 -10.87 16.15
CA ASN A 143 0.06 -10.04 16.87
C ASN A 143 0.60 -8.63 17.11
N PRO A 144 0.49 -7.73 16.13
CA PRO A 144 0.97 -6.36 16.32
C PRO A 144 0.09 -5.54 17.27
N ASP A 145 -1.18 -5.94 17.47
CA ASP A 145 -2.17 -5.37 18.38
C ASP A 145 -2.13 -3.84 18.43
N THR A 146 -2.34 -3.21 17.29
CA THR A 146 -2.32 -1.76 17.16
C THR A 146 -3.20 -1.26 16.03
N ARG A 147 -3.79 -0.08 16.20
CA ARG A 147 -4.60 0.61 15.20
C ARG A 147 -3.81 1.13 13.99
N TYR A 148 -2.49 1.12 14.07
CA TYR A 148 -1.62 1.66 13.01
C TYR A 148 -1.17 0.61 11.99
N ILE A 149 -1.53 -0.67 12.18
CA ILE A 149 -1.08 -1.77 11.34
C ILE A 149 -2.26 -2.56 10.81
N VAL A 150 -2.29 -2.77 9.50
CA VAL A 150 -3.21 -3.68 8.82
C VAL A 150 -2.45 -4.94 8.46
N ASN A 151 -2.80 -6.07 9.10
CA ASN A 151 -2.12 -7.36 8.95
C ASN A 151 -2.89 -8.25 7.96
N VAL A 152 -2.43 -8.31 6.73
CA VAL A 152 -3.04 -9.10 5.65
C VAL A 152 -2.71 -10.58 5.83
N ASP A 153 -3.73 -11.43 5.83
CA ASP A 153 -3.59 -12.90 6.05
C ASP A 153 -4.25 -13.75 4.95
N SER A 154 -4.45 -13.20 3.78
CA SER A 154 -4.99 -13.92 2.62
C SER A 154 -4.12 -13.76 1.40
N GLY A 155 -3.83 -14.86 0.71
CA GLY A 155 -3.37 -14.84 -0.66
C GLY A 155 -4.56 -14.75 -1.63
N ALA A 156 -4.30 -14.50 -2.90
CA ALA A 156 -5.30 -14.41 -3.96
C ALA A 156 -4.89 -15.22 -5.19
N VAL A 157 -5.86 -15.70 -5.94
CA VAL A 157 -5.66 -16.32 -7.26
C VAL A 157 -6.28 -15.40 -8.30
N LEU A 158 -5.47 -14.97 -9.27
CA LEU A 158 -5.89 -14.10 -10.34
C LEU A 158 -6.55 -14.88 -11.49
N ASP A 159 -7.25 -14.20 -12.37
CA ASP A 159 -7.96 -14.76 -13.52
C ASP A 159 -7.03 -15.42 -14.57
N ASP A 160 -5.75 -15.03 -14.58
CA ASP A 160 -4.69 -15.67 -15.39
C ASP A 160 -4.09 -16.93 -14.75
N GLY A 161 -4.56 -17.32 -13.55
CA GLY A 161 -4.07 -18.46 -12.76
C GLY A 161 -2.88 -18.15 -11.86
N THR A 162 -2.39 -16.92 -11.83
CA THR A 162 -1.30 -16.49 -10.93
C THR A 162 -1.79 -16.53 -9.48
N THR A 163 -1.01 -17.18 -8.61
CA THR A 163 -1.29 -17.19 -7.16
C THR A 163 -0.41 -16.18 -6.45
N LEU A 164 -1.03 -15.20 -5.80
CA LEU A 164 -0.38 -14.20 -4.98
C LEU A 164 -0.30 -14.65 -3.53
N THR A 165 0.86 -14.44 -2.91
CA THR A 165 1.04 -14.64 -1.46
C THR A 165 0.37 -13.50 -0.68
N PRO A 166 0.10 -13.67 0.64
CA PRO A 166 -0.40 -12.57 1.47
C PRO A 166 0.47 -11.32 1.44
N GLN A 167 1.81 -11.46 1.33
CA GLN A 167 2.74 -10.34 1.17
C GLN A 167 2.48 -9.56 -0.11
N GLN A 168 2.22 -10.25 -1.21
CA GLN A 168 1.91 -9.60 -2.50
C GLN A 168 0.51 -8.96 -2.49
N VAL A 169 -0.45 -9.55 -1.76
CA VAL A 169 -1.78 -8.94 -1.56
C VAL A 169 -1.69 -7.61 -0.81
N CYS A 170 -0.65 -7.39 0.01
CA CYS A 170 -0.41 -6.10 0.67
C CYS A 170 -0.32 -4.93 -0.33
N TRP A 171 0.12 -5.15 -1.57
CA TRP A 171 0.19 -4.09 -2.58
C TRP A 171 -1.20 -3.55 -2.93
N TRP A 172 -2.14 -4.46 -3.21
CA TRP A 172 -3.51 -4.06 -3.49
C TRP A 172 -4.19 -3.49 -2.24
N ALA A 173 -4.06 -4.16 -1.08
CA ALA A 173 -4.68 -3.72 0.16
C ALA A 173 -4.20 -2.32 0.56
N GLY A 174 -2.88 -2.08 0.49
CA GLY A 174 -2.30 -0.76 0.79
C GLY A 174 -2.73 0.31 -0.21
N GLY A 175 -2.79 -0.01 -1.50
CA GLY A 175 -3.32 0.89 -2.52
C GLY A 175 -4.80 1.24 -2.31
N ALA A 176 -5.63 0.23 -1.99
CA ALA A 176 -7.05 0.43 -1.69
C ALA A 176 -7.27 1.28 -0.43
N LEU A 177 -6.50 1.03 0.63
CA LEU A 177 -6.55 1.82 1.88
C LEU A 177 -6.13 3.27 1.66
N ALA A 178 -5.09 3.51 0.83
CA ALA A 178 -4.63 4.86 0.51
C ALA A 178 -5.59 5.62 -0.42
N ALA A 179 -6.29 4.92 -1.32
CA ALA A 179 -7.26 5.51 -2.23
C ALA A 179 -8.62 5.80 -1.57
N ALA A 180 -8.98 5.03 -0.52
CA ALA A 180 -10.25 5.16 0.15
C ALA A 180 -10.35 6.50 0.90
N THR A 181 -11.48 7.19 0.72
CA THR A 181 -11.79 8.42 1.48
C THR A 181 -12.23 8.08 2.91
N TYR A 182 -12.29 9.09 3.79
CA TYR A 182 -12.75 8.92 5.17
C TYR A 182 -14.19 8.36 5.28
N GLY A 183 -15.01 8.52 4.24
CA GLY A 183 -16.40 8.02 4.21
C GLY A 183 -16.53 6.60 3.68
N GLU A 184 -15.48 6.03 3.09
CA GLU A 184 -15.50 4.70 2.48
C GLU A 184 -15.07 3.62 3.46
N ASP A 185 -15.74 2.46 3.36
CA ASP A 185 -15.40 1.23 4.07
C ASP A 185 -15.03 0.18 3.02
N LEU A 186 -13.89 -0.45 3.18
CA LEU A 186 -13.43 -1.47 2.24
C LEU A 186 -14.07 -2.85 2.52
N THR A 187 -14.88 -3.02 3.58
CA THR A 187 -15.66 -4.24 3.77
C THR A 187 -16.49 -4.52 2.53
N ASN A 188 -16.38 -5.73 1.99
CA ASN A 188 -17.01 -6.14 0.75
C ASN A 188 -16.47 -5.46 -0.54
N ALA A 189 -15.38 -4.68 -0.46
CA ALA A 189 -14.71 -4.14 -1.63
C ALA A 189 -14.13 -5.27 -2.50
N VAL A 190 -14.31 -5.19 -3.82
CA VAL A 190 -13.85 -6.19 -4.77
C VAL A 190 -12.36 -6.06 -5.03
N TYR A 191 -11.62 -7.17 -4.95
CA TYR A 191 -10.27 -7.24 -5.46
C TYR A 191 -10.32 -7.50 -6.97
N PRO A 192 -9.96 -6.51 -7.82
CA PRO A 192 -10.03 -6.67 -9.27
C PRO A 192 -9.15 -7.82 -9.77
N ASN A 193 -9.64 -8.55 -10.79
CA ASN A 193 -8.95 -9.66 -11.44
C ASN A 193 -8.63 -10.86 -10.52
N ALA A 194 -9.01 -10.85 -9.25
CA ALA A 194 -8.94 -12.02 -8.40
C ALA A 194 -10.23 -12.83 -8.49
N VAL A 195 -10.09 -14.14 -8.66
CA VAL A 195 -11.22 -15.10 -8.83
C VAL A 195 -11.34 -16.07 -7.67
N ASP A 196 -10.28 -16.22 -6.87
CA ASP A 196 -10.25 -17.07 -5.68
C ASP A 196 -9.24 -16.57 -4.66
N ILE A 197 -9.26 -17.18 -3.47
CA ILE A 197 -8.29 -16.93 -2.39
C ILE A 197 -7.46 -18.19 -2.12
N SER A 198 -6.27 -18.01 -1.56
CA SER A 198 -5.37 -19.11 -1.23
C SER A 198 -4.71 -18.89 0.14
N PRO A 199 -4.94 -19.82 1.13
CA PRO A 199 -5.91 -20.91 1.11
C PRO A 199 -7.35 -20.41 1.31
N ARG A 200 -8.35 -21.22 0.91
CA ARG A 200 -9.75 -20.98 1.29
C ARG A 200 -9.93 -21.26 2.78
N LEU A 201 -10.62 -20.36 3.46
CA LEU A 201 -10.89 -20.45 4.89
C LEU A 201 -12.27 -21.04 5.15
N THR A 202 -12.40 -21.78 6.25
CA THR A 202 -13.69 -22.20 6.81
C THR A 202 -14.30 -21.03 7.60
N HIS A 203 -15.60 -21.08 7.89
CA HIS A 203 -16.26 -20.04 8.68
C HIS A 203 -15.58 -19.81 10.05
N SER A 204 -15.19 -20.87 10.76
CA SER A 204 -14.48 -20.75 12.03
C SER A 204 -13.13 -20.05 11.88
N GLN A 205 -12.38 -20.35 10.80
CA GLN A 205 -11.11 -19.70 10.52
C GLN A 205 -11.28 -18.21 10.19
N TYR A 206 -12.35 -17.82 9.50
CA TYR A 206 -12.70 -16.39 9.31
C TYR A 206 -12.94 -15.71 10.65
N VAL A 207 -13.75 -16.32 11.52
CA VAL A 207 -14.03 -15.77 12.86
C VAL A 207 -12.74 -15.60 13.66
N ASP A 208 -11.87 -16.63 13.67
CA ASP A 208 -10.60 -16.59 14.39
C ASP A 208 -9.65 -15.54 13.83
N ALA A 209 -9.55 -15.41 12.51
CA ALA A 209 -8.72 -14.41 11.84
C ALA A 209 -9.20 -13.00 12.16
N ILE A 210 -10.49 -12.73 12.05
CA ILE A 210 -11.08 -11.43 12.39
C ILE A 210 -10.85 -11.13 13.87
N ASN A 211 -11.10 -12.05 14.79
CA ASN A 211 -10.88 -11.83 16.21
C ASN A 211 -9.41 -11.57 16.56
N SER A 212 -8.49 -12.10 15.75
CA SER A 212 -7.05 -11.88 15.87
C SER A 212 -6.57 -10.62 15.16
N GLY A 213 -7.46 -9.75 14.67
CA GLY A 213 -7.10 -8.48 14.03
C GLY A 213 -6.45 -8.65 12.64
N LYS A 214 -6.82 -9.71 11.91
CA LYS A 214 -6.30 -9.97 10.56
C LYS A 214 -7.24 -9.42 9.50
N PHE A 215 -6.64 -8.80 8.48
CA PHE A 215 -7.33 -8.38 7.27
C PHE A 215 -7.36 -9.56 6.30
N VAL A 216 -8.55 -10.11 6.07
CA VAL A 216 -8.73 -11.31 5.23
C VAL A 216 -9.67 -11.03 4.07
N LEU A 217 -9.44 -11.77 3.00
CA LEU A 217 -10.31 -11.79 1.81
C LEU A 217 -11.21 -13.02 1.85
N ASN A 218 -12.40 -12.89 1.26
CA ASN A 218 -13.27 -14.03 0.96
C ASN A 218 -13.44 -14.19 -0.56
N ALA A 219 -13.83 -15.36 -1.00
CA ALA A 219 -14.17 -15.64 -2.39
C ALA A 219 -15.56 -16.30 -2.45
N ASP A 220 -16.46 -15.65 -3.18
CA ASP A 220 -17.80 -16.12 -3.44
C ASP A 220 -18.15 -15.93 -4.92
N ASP A 221 -18.61 -16.99 -5.57
CA ASP A 221 -19.02 -17.02 -6.98
C ASP A 221 -18.02 -16.35 -7.94
N GLY A 222 -16.72 -16.71 -7.78
CA GLY A 222 -15.63 -16.18 -8.63
C GLY A 222 -15.29 -14.71 -8.40
N THR A 223 -15.79 -14.11 -7.32
CA THR A 223 -15.47 -12.74 -6.94
C THR A 223 -14.76 -12.72 -5.58
N VAL A 224 -13.60 -12.09 -5.53
CA VAL A 224 -12.83 -11.92 -4.29
C VAL A 224 -13.15 -10.56 -3.68
N ARG A 225 -13.42 -10.55 -2.38
CA ARG A 225 -13.82 -9.35 -1.63
C ARG A 225 -13.10 -9.28 -0.29
N VAL A 226 -13.00 -8.09 0.25
CA VAL A 226 -12.57 -7.88 1.63
C VAL A 226 -13.66 -8.37 2.57
N GLU A 227 -13.32 -9.29 3.48
CA GLU A 227 -14.25 -9.80 4.49
C GLU A 227 -14.60 -8.72 5.52
N TYR A 228 -13.57 -8.01 6.03
CA TYR A 228 -13.77 -6.97 7.02
C TYR A 228 -12.64 -5.93 7.00
N ASP A 229 -12.99 -4.63 6.91
CA ASP A 229 -12.01 -3.52 6.84
C ASP A 229 -11.50 -3.14 8.24
N ILE A 230 -10.63 -3.97 8.80
CA ILE A 230 -10.08 -3.82 10.14
C ILE A 230 -8.56 -3.77 10.16
N ASN A 231 -8.01 -3.14 11.19
CA ASN A 231 -6.60 -3.21 11.55
C ASN A 231 -6.35 -4.26 12.64
N SER A 232 -5.11 -4.35 13.10
CA SER A 232 -4.67 -5.39 14.03
C SER A 232 -5.02 -5.14 15.49
N LEU A 233 -5.75 -4.08 15.83
CA LEU A 233 -6.13 -3.77 17.20
C LEU A 233 -7.15 -4.80 17.73
N VAL A 234 -6.82 -5.49 18.81
CA VAL A 234 -7.67 -6.50 19.45
C VAL A 234 -7.81 -6.27 20.97
N THR A 235 -6.88 -5.53 21.57
CA THR A 235 -6.94 -5.15 23.00
C THR A 235 -7.47 -3.73 23.11
N TYR A 236 -8.60 -3.57 23.81
CA TYR A 236 -9.25 -2.27 23.98
C TYR A 236 -8.99 -1.71 25.36
N THR A 237 -8.77 -0.39 25.43
CA THR A 237 -8.59 0.38 26.66
C THR A 237 -9.58 1.53 26.71
N SER A 238 -9.62 2.27 27.82
CA SER A 238 -10.42 3.50 27.92
C SER A 238 -10.00 4.58 26.92
N GLU A 239 -8.73 4.59 26.50
CA GLU A 239 -8.19 5.56 25.53
C GLU A 239 -8.25 5.04 24.10
N THR A 240 -8.23 3.72 23.93
CA THR A 240 -8.26 3.06 22.63
C THR A 240 -9.40 2.05 22.60
N GLY A 241 -10.62 2.54 22.40
CA GLY A 241 -11.83 1.73 22.33
C GLY A 241 -11.91 0.92 21.03
N GLU A 242 -12.87 -0.01 20.97
CA GLU A 242 -13.11 -0.89 19.82
C GLU A 242 -13.30 -0.13 18.50
N VAL A 243 -13.82 1.09 18.54
CA VAL A 243 -14.08 1.94 17.36
C VAL A 243 -12.81 2.17 16.52
N TYR A 244 -11.64 2.19 17.15
CA TYR A 244 -10.35 2.37 16.46
C TYR A 244 -9.85 1.11 15.73
N ARG A 245 -10.54 -0.01 15.87
CA ARG A 245 -10.26 -1.22 15.11
C ARG A 245 -10.63 -1.08 13.64
N TYR A 246 -11.61 -0.24 13.31
CA TYR A 246 -12.10 -0.05 11.95
C TYR A 246 -11.22 0.92 11.18
N ASN A 247 -10.71 0.48 10.02
CA ASN A 247 -9.85 1.32 9.19
C ASN A 247 -10.56 2.57 8.67
N ARG A 248 -11.87 2.50 8.43
CA ARG A 248 -12.69 3.69 8.12
C ARG A 248 -12.60 4.75 9.22
N THR A 249 -12.72 4.36 10.48
CA THR A 249 -12.56 5.28 11.63
C THR A 249 -11.13 5.82 11.70
N MET A 250 -10.14 4.99 11.46
CA MET A 250 -8.74 5.44 11.45
C MET A 250 -8.47 6.43 10.33
N ARG A 251 -8.98 6.19 9.12
CA ARG A 251 -8.89 7.16 8.00
C ARG A 251 -9.50 8.50 8.36
N LEU A 252 -10.69 8.49 8.96
CA LEU A 252 -11.35 9.71 9.44
C LEU A 252 -10.48 10.45 10.46
N CYS A 253 -10.01 9.77 11.50
CA CYS A 253 -9.16 10.37 12.54
C CYS A 253 -7.85 10.93 11.95
N ASN A 254 -7.20 10.17 11.08
CA ASN A 254 -5.95 10.58 10.42
C ASN A 254 -6.18 11.80 9.52
N THR A 255 -7.29 11.82 8.76
CA THR A 255 -7.67 12.96 7.91
C THR A 255 -7.89 14.21 8.76
N ILE A 256 -8.68 14.13 9.82
CA ILE A 256 -8.94 15.28 10.72
C ILE A 256 -7.62 15.81 11.28
N ALA A 257 -6.78 14.94 11.83
CA ALA A 257 -5.52 15.34 12.45
C ALA A 257 -4.55 15.96 11.45
N ASN A 258 -4.38 15.34 10.27
CA ASN A 258 -3.48 15.82 9.22
C ASN A 258 -3.96 17.15 8.61
N ASP A 259 -5.27 17.30 8.41
CA ASP A 259 -5.87 18.53 7.88
C ASP A 259 -5.73 19.69 8.85
N LEU A 260 -6.08 19.49 10.12
CA LEU A 260 -5.95 20.51 11.15
C LEU A 260 -4.48 20.91 11.35
N TYR A 261 -3.56 19.93 11.39
CA TYR A 261 -2.12 20.21 11.43
C TYR A 261 -1.68 21.07 10.23
N SER A 262 -2.09 20.69 9.01
CA SER A 262 -1.74 21.45 7.80
C SER A 262 -2.33 22.86 7.79
N GLN A 263 -3.59 22.98 8.23
CA GLN A 263 -4.29 24.28 8.31
C GLN A 263 -3.61 25.21 9.34
N PHE A 264 -3.34 24.67 10.53
CA PHE A 264 -2.77 25.47 11.61
C PHE A 264 -1.31 25.85 11.34
N SER A 265 -0.50 24.95 10.83
CA SER A 265 0.89 25.24 10.46
C SER A 265 1.01 26.39 9.45
N LYS A 266 0.05 26.51 8.54
CA LYS A 266 0.10 27.54 7.48
C LYS A 266 -0.48 28.88 7.89
N ASN A 267 -1.52 28.88 8.72
CA ASN A 267 -2.38 30.05 8.89
C ASN A 267 -2.41 30.59 10.33
N TYR A 268 -1.93 29.83 11.32
CA TYR A 268 -2.09 30.17 12.73
C TYR A 268 -0.77 30.17 13.51
N VAL A 269 0.05 29.15 13.35
CA VAL A 269 1.30 29.00 14.11
C VAL A 269 2.26 30.15 13.77
N GLY A 270 2.67 30.89 14.80
CA GLY A 270 3.53 32.07 14.65
C GLY A 270 2.82 33.32 14.12
N ILE A 271 1.50 33.27 13.90
CA ILE A 271 0.67 34.36 13.36
C ILE A 271 -0.36 34.82 14.40
N VAL A 272 -1.07 33.89 15.04
CA VAL A 272 -2.12 34.19 16.02
C VAL A 272 -1.54 34.14 17.43
N ASP A 273 -1.78 35.20 18.21
CA ASP A 273 -1.32 35.28 19.59
C ASP A 273 -2.05 34.29 20.49
N ASN A 274 -1.37 33.66 21.46
CA ASN A 274 -1.96 32.76 22.44
C ASN A 274 -2.69 33.56 23.56
N THR A 275 -3.71 34.30 23.15
CA THR A 275 -4.67 35.02 24.02
C THR A 275 -6.02 34.32 24.00
N ASP A 276 -6.95 34.72 24.86
CA ASP A 276 -8.33 34.19 24.82
C ASP A 276 -8.99 34.45 23.46
N ALA A 277 -8.78 35.63 22.88
CA ALA A 277 -9.27 35.96 21.55
C ALA A 277 -8.64 35.05 20.46
N GLY A 278 -7.33 34.86 20.49
CA GLY A 278 -6.65 33.99 19.55
C GLY A 278 -7.08 32.53 19.68
N ARG A 279 -7.30 32.01 20.90
CA ARG A 279 -7.83 30.66 21.10
C ARG A 279 -9.26 30.50 20.58
N MET A 280 -10.09 31.55 20.63
CA MET A 280 -11.42 31.54 20.00
C MET A 280 -11.36 31.47 18.47
N GLU A 281 -10.31 32.04 17.85
CA GLU A 281 -10.10 31.88 16.40
C GLU A 281 -9.77 30.42 16.04
N TYR A 282 -8.91 29.75 16.81
CA TYR A 282 -8.65 28.30 16.66
C TYR A 282 -9.95 27.50 16.81
N LYS A 283 -10.74 27.76 17.89
CA LYS A 283 -12.03 27.07 18.10
C LYS A 283 -12.96 27.26 16.90
N SER A 284 -13.11 28.48 16.41
CA SER A 284 -13.97 28.79 15.28
C SER A 284 -13.56 28.04 14.00
N ALA A 285 -12.24 27.94 13.73
CA ALA A 285 -11.73 27.20 12.58
C ALA A 285 -12.00 25.71 12.68
N VAL A 286 -11.78 25.11 13.85
CA VAL A 286 -12.07 23.69 14.11
C VAL A 286 -13.58 23.40 13.98
N VAL A 287 -14.42 24.20 14.63
CA VAL A 287 -15.88 24.03 14.56
C VAL A 287 -16.38 24.12 13.11
N LYS A 288 -15.89 25.08 12.34
CA LYS A 288 -16.21 25.19 10.91
C LYS A 288 -15.82 23.94 10.13
N TYR A 289 -14.61 23.43 10.35
CA TYR A 289 -14.10 22.22 9.67
C TYR A 289 -14.96 20.99 10.02
N LEU A 290 -15.22 20.74 11.32
CA LEU A 290 -16.00 19.59 11.77
C LEU A 290 -17.48 19.69 11.36
N THR A 291 -18.06 20.90 11.33
CA THR A 291 -19.42 21.12 10.78
C THR A 291 -19.50 20.74 9.30
N GLN A 292 -18.49 21.06 8.50
CA GLN A 292 -18.42 20.64 7.10
C GLN A 292 -18.27 19.13 6.98
N LEU A 293 -17.47 18.52 7.85
CA LEU A 293 -17.27 17.08 7.89
C LEU A 293 -18.54 16.34 8.29
N GLN A 294 -19.35 16.88 9.22
CA GLN A 294 -20.67 16.37 9.55
C GLN A 294 -21.62 16.48 8.35
N ALA A 295 -21.65 17.62 7.68
CA ALA A 295 -22.50 17.83 6.50
C ALA A 295 -22.16 16.85 5.35
N SER A 296 -20.90 16.41 5.24
CA SER A 296 -20.47 15.40 4.28
C SER A 296 -20.60 13.95 4.77
N GLY A 297 -21.12 13.71 5.97
CA GLY A 297 -21.41 12.38 6.51
C GLY A 297 -20.20 11.65 7.08
N GLY A 298 -19.09 12.34 7.39
CA GLY A 298 -17.93 11.75 8.04
C GLY A 298 -18.15 11.52 9.53
N ILE A 299 -18.79 12.48 10.20
CA ILE A 299 -19.13 12.42 11.63
C ILE A 299 -20.64 12.70 11.81
N GLN A 300 -21.16 12.38 12.99
CA GLN A 300 -22.55 12.66 13.36
C GLN A 300 -22.64 13.23 14.78
N ASN A 301 -23.80 13.81 15.11
CA ASN A 301 -24.12 14.34 16.45
C ASN A 301 -23.09 15.38 16.98
N PHE A 302 -22.41 16.10 16.11
CA PHE A 302 -21.40 17.09 16.47
C PHE A 302 -22.03 18.41 16.92
N ASP A 303 -21.65 18.89 18.11
CA ASP A 303 -21.99 20.19 18.66
C ASP A 303 -20.72 21.01 18.92
N GLY A 304 -20.50 22.06 18.14
CA GLY A 304 -19.30 22.90 18.24
C GLY A 304 -19.13 23.65 19.57
N GLU A 305 -20.16 23.77 20.38
CA GLU A 305 -20.06 24.41 21.70
C GLU A 305 -19.47 23.46 22.75
N THR A 306 -19.91 22.21 22.74
CA THR A 306 -19.55 21.20 23.75
C THR A 306 -18.40 20.30 23.34
N ASP A 307 -18.27 19.98 22.05
CA ASP A 307 -17.36 18.94 21.54
C ASP A 307 -15.98 19.47 21.16
N VAL A 308 -15.78 20.80 21.18
CA VAL A 308 -14.50 21.44 20.92
C VAL A 308 -14.09 22.31 22.09
N THR A 309 -12.98 21.95 22.72
CA THR A 309 -12.33 22.82 23.70
C THR A 309 -10.97 23.28 23.18
N VAL A 310 -10.65 24.56 23.40
CA VAL A 310 -9.35 25.15 23.06
C VAL A 310 -8.84 25.90 24.28
N GLU A 311 -7.82 25.36 24.89
CA GLU A 311 -7.27 25.86 26.15
C GLU A 311 -5.81 26.27 25.99
N LYS A 312 -5.31 27.03 26.95
CA LYS A 312 -3.90 27.33 27.05
C LYS A 312 -3.16 26.04 27.46
N GLY A 313 -2.13 25.66 26.73
CA GLY A 313 -1.25 24.56 27.12
C GLY A 313 -0.29 24.95 28.25
N ASP A 314 0.48 23.97 28.70
CA ASP A 314 1.45 24.15 29.82
C ASP A 314 2.54 25.16 29.48
N ALA A 315 3.04 25.15 28.26
CA ALA A 315 3.99 26.14 27.80
C ALA A 315 3.28 27.45 27.39
N LYS A 316 3.98 28.58 27.51
CA LYS A 316 3.45 29.91 27.20
C LYS A 316 2.96 30.05 25.75
N ASP A 317 3.59 29.35 24.86
CA ASP A 317 3.36 29.31 23.40
C ASP A 317 2.53 28.08 22.93
N ALA A 318 2.02 27.27 23.87
CA ALA A 318 1.24 26.08 23.57
C ALA A 318 -0.27 26.34 23.67
N VAL A 319 -1.01 25.73 22.74
CA VAL A 319 -2.48 25.66 22.74
C VAL A 319 -2.86 24.18 22.76
N LEU A 320 -3.79 23.80 23.65
CA LEU A 320 -4.36 22.46 23.72
C LEU A 320 -5.73 22.47 23.06
N ILE A 321 -5.94 21.61 22.08
CA ILE A 321 -7.21 21.43 21.39
C ILE A 321 -7.70 20.02 21.65
N THR A 322 -8.87 19.88 22.26
CA THR A 322 -9.53 18.60 22.49
C THR A 322 -10.81 18.52 21.68
N LEU A 323 -10.99 17.40 20.99
CA LEU A 323 -12.12 17.14 20.13
C LEU A 323 -12.85 15.88 20.58
N ALA A 324 -14.17 15.96 20.73
CA ALA A 324 -15.06 14.83 20.85
C ALA A 324 -15.79 14.64 19.51
N ILE A 325 -15.65 13.49 18.88
CA ILE A 325 -16.29 13.20 17.59
C ILE A 325 -16.92 11.82 17.61
N GLU A 326 -18.06 11.69 16.95
CA GLU A 326 -18.71 10.42 16.70
C GLU A 326 -18.61 10.08 15.21
N ALA A 327 -17.78 9.09 14.88
CA ALA A 327 -17.59 8.63 13.50
C ALA A 327 -18.85 7.93 12.98
N VAL A 328 -19.25 8.20 11.74
CA VAL A 328 -20.33 7.43 11.10
C VAL A 328 -19.80 6.06 10.71
N GLY A 329 -20.45 4.99 11.20
CA GLY A 329 -20.10 3.59 10.86
C GLY A 329 -20.79 3.13 9.57
N SER A 330 -20.21 2.12 8.91
CA SER A 330 -20.88 1.39 7.82
C SER A 330 -21.78 0.28 8.36
N THR A 331 -22.80 -0.10 7.59
CA THR A 331 -23.61 -1.29 7.91
C THR A 331 -22.88 -2.53 7.40
N ASN A 332 -22.09 -3.17 8.28
CA ASN A 332 -21.30 -4.34 7.94
C ASN A 332 -21.99 -5.67 8.30
N LYS A 333 -23.08 -5.63 9.08
CA LYS A 333 -23.84 -6.82 9.50
C LYS A 333 -25.33 -6.55 9.36
N ILE A 334 -26.03 -7.47 8.70
CA ILE A 334 -27.48 -7.47 8.53
C ILE A 334 -28.04 -8.76 9.10
N TYR A 335 -28.94 -8.65 10.06
CA TYR A 335 -29.66 -9.79 10.63
C TYR A 335 -31.11 -9.77 10.13
N ILE A 336 -31.53 -10.86 9.48
CA ILE A 336 -32.89 -11.00 8.93
C ILE A 336 -33.56 -12.16 9.65
N THR A 337 -34.69 -11.90 10.30
CA THR A 337 -35.56 -12.92 10.85
C THR A 337 -36.77 -13.09 9.94
N LEU A 338 -37.05 -14.30 9.50
CA LEU A 338 -38.17 -14.63 8.67
C LEU A 338 -39.15 -15.52 9.49
N ASP A 339 -40.33 -15.00 9.83
CA ASP A 339 -41.42 -15.77 10.41
C ASP A 339 -42.37 -16.21 9.30
N VAL A 340 -42.56 -17.52 9.16
CA VAL A 340 -43.54 -18.08 8.22
C VAL A 340 -44.72 -18.62 9.03
N ALA A 341 -45.89 -17.95 8.85
CA ALA A 341 -47.13 -18.38 9.47
C ALA A 341 -47.82 -19.51 8.70
#